data_055d4c35caeccc84cbf828a805d26af5
#
_entry.id   055d4c35caeccc84cbf828a805d26af5
#
_cell.length_a   1.000
_cell.length_b   1.000
_cell.length_c   1.000
_cell.angle_alpha   90.00
_cell.angle_beta   90.00
_cell.angle_gamma   90.00
#
_symmetry.space_group_name_H-M   'P 1'
#
loop_
_entity.id
_entity.type
_entity.pdbx_description
1 polymer ?
#
loop_
_entity_poly.entity_id
_entity_poly.type
_entity_poly.pdbx_seq_one_letter_code
_entity_poly.pdbx_strand_id
1 'polypeptide(L)'
;MIERTRRRGLLGAVVLGLVAVAVGLWSGWAERHPQQERHLRGQVQEQLQTRLPRAMQPPGNGYGIFRRITGVDPERRPGVLLVHGLDEPGGIWADLVPALGAAGFDTWEFLYPNDQGIDISADLLAASWSGIPADQRLVLVGHSMGGLVIRDFVSRWRHPVAVPPRVAGASVQGVILAGTPNRGSDWARLRVWLELRDQWAAGRQSGFSPLGGLRDGTGAAKIDLVPGSGFLEQLNARPWPVTVPIRIIGGVLLESTPTLGDGVVAAESLAVSGAPEPILVTASHRGMLARVFASDAEPPAIPHIMALLDAWSGQESRSSQ
;
A
#
# COMPACT_ATOMS: atom_id res chain seq x y z
N MET A 1 -48.41 -18.58 -16.68
CA MET A 1 -46.96 -18.27 -16.83
C MET A 1 -46.63 -16.82 -16.50
N ILE A 2 -47.41 -15.86 -16.98
CA ILE A 2 -47.23 -14.39 -16.82
C ILE A 2 -47.28 -13.95 -15.32
N GLU A 3 -48.17 -14.50 -14.52
CA GLU A 3 -48.33 -14.11 -13.10
C GLU A 3 -47.16 -14.54 -12.22
N ARG A 4 -46.52 -15.68 -12.48
CA ARG A 4 -45.28 -16.13 -11.79
C ARG A 4 -44.10 -15.23 -12.14
N THR A 5 -43.98 -14.76 -13.36
CA THR A 5 -42.92 -13.84 -13.78
C THR A 5 -43.08 -12.46 -13.14
N ARG A 6 -44.31 -11.96 -13.04
CA ARG A 6 -44.64 -10.69 -12.38
C ARG A 6 -44.36 -10.72 -10.87
N ARG A 7 -44.70 -11.83 -10.18
CA ARG A 7 -44.39 -12.01 -8.75
C ARG A 7 -42.87 -12.12 -8.48
N ARG A 8 -42.13 -12.80 -9.38
CA ARG A 8 -40.64 -12.86 -9.28
C ARG A 8 -39.99 -11.50 -9.51
N GLY A 9 -40.51 -10.71 -10.46
CA GLY A 9 -40.05 -9.35 -10.70
C GLY A 9 -40.31 -8.42 -9.51
N LEU A 10 -41.52 -8.50 -8.90
CA LEU A 10 -41.85 -7.73 -7.70
C LEU A 10 -40.99 -8.11 -6.50
N LEU A 11 -40.78 -9.41 -6.26
CA LEU A 11 -39.92 -9.91 -5.20
C LEU A 11 -38.49 -9.43 -5.39
N GLY A 12 -37.97 -9.49 -6.63
CA GLY A 12 -36.63 -8.95 -6.96
C GLY A 12 -36.49 -7.45 -6.68
N ALA A 13 -37.52 -6.67 -7.08
CA ALA A 13 -37.55 -5.22 -6.84
C ALA A 13 -37.59 -4.89 -5.33
N VAL A 14 -38.38 -5.64 -4.54
CA VAL A 14 -38.45 -5.48 -3.07
C VAL A 14 -37.11 -5.84 -2.42
N VAL A 15 -36.47 -6.94 -2.83
CA VAL A 15 -35.15 -7.34 -2.29
C VAL A 15 -34.10 -6.29 -2.64
N LEU A 16 -34.06 -5.80 -3.87
CA LEU A 16 -33.15 -4.71 -4.29
C LEU A 16 -33.39 -3.43 -3.47
N GLY A 17 -34.66 -3.07 -3.25
CA GLY A 17 -35.02 -1.92 -2.41
C GLY A 17 -34.54 -2.07 -0.97
N LEU A 18 -34.73 -3.24 -0.37
CA LEU A 18 -34.26 -3.53 0.99
C LEU A 18 -32.72 -3.51 1.10
N VAL A 19 -32.03 -4.04 0.10
CA VAL A 19 -30.57 -4.00 0.02
C VAL A 19 -30.09 -2.55 -0.09
N ALA A 20 -30.70 -1.74 -0.95
CA ALA A 20 -30.33 -0.33 -1.09
C ALA A 20 -30.54 0.47 0.20
N VAL A 21 -31.65 0.22 0.91
CA VAL A 21 -31.91 0.83 2.23
C VAL A 21 -30.87 0.37 3.25
N ALA A 22 -30.56 -0.93 3.32
CA ALA A 22 -29.57 -1.47 4.24
C ALA A 22 -28.16 -0.88 3.98
N VAL A 23 -27.76 -0.77 2.70
CA VAL A 23 -26.50 -0.14 2.30
C VAL A 23 -26.49 1.35 2.68
N GLY A 24 -27.59 2.08 2.45
CA GLY A 24 -27.70 3.48 2.83
C GLY A 24 -27.59 3.71 4.35
N LEU A 25 -28.29 2.87 5.14
CA LEU A 25 -28.22 2.92 6.60
C LEU A 25 -26.82 2.58 7.11
N TRP A 26 -26.20 1.54 6.56
CA TRP A 26 -24.81 1.17 6.86
C TRP A 26 -23.84 2.30 6.53
N SER A 27 -23.92 2.87 5.33
CA SER A 27 -23.05 3.98 4.92
C SER A 27 -23.18 5.18 5.83
N GLY A 28 -24.42 5.58 6.16
CA GLY A 28 -24.66 6.69 7.07
C GLY A 28 -24.22 6.44 8.51
N TRP A 29 -24.25 5.19 8.97
CA TRP A 29 -23.69 4.81 10.27
C TRP A 29 -22.15 4.78 10.22
N ALA A 30 -21.57 4.18 9.21
CA ALA A 30 -20.14 4.03 9.00
C ALA A 30 -19.41 5.39 8.89
N GLU A 31 -20.01 6.36 8.21
CA GLU A 31 -19.48 7.73 8.15
C GLU A 31 -19.41 8.43 9.51
N ARG A 32 -20.38 8.14 10.38
CA ARG A 32 -20.43 8.72 11.74
C ARG A 32 -19.57 7.97 12.76
N HIS A 33 -19.23 6.71 12.48
CA HIS A 33 -18.55 5.81 13.42
C HIS A 33 -17.37 5.06 12.76
N PRO A 34 -16.42 5.74 12.11
CA PRO A 34 -15.38 5.09 11.31
C PRO A 34 -14.50 4.14 12.14
N GLN A 35 -14.21 4.47 13.40
CA GLN A 35 -13.41 3.59 14.27
C GLN A 35 -14.16 2.30 14.65
N GLN A 36 -15.48 2.39 14.87
CA GLN A 36 -16.31 1.22 15.17
C GLN A 36 -16.45 0.33 13.93
N GLU A 37 -16.66 0.94 12.76
CA GLU A 37 -16.66 0.23 11.47
C GLU A 37 -15.34 -0.52 11.26
N ARG A 38 -14.21 0.16 11.45
CA ARG A 38 -12.88 -0.44 11.34
C ARG A 38 -12.71 -1.64 12.27
N HIS A 39 -13.14 -1.50 13.53
CA HIS A 39 -13.08 -2.59 14.52
C HIS A 39 -13.93 -3.79 14.10
N LEU A 40 -15.18 -3.56 13.68
CA LEU A 40 -16.07 -4.62 13.19
C LEU A 40 -15.50 -5.33 11.96
N ARG A 41 -14.93 -4.58 11.01
CA ARG A 41 -14.27 -5.14 9.82
C ARG A 41 -13.08 -6.02 10.20
N GLY A 42 -12.25 -5.59 11.16
CA GLY A 42 -11.16 -6.37 11.71
C GLY A 42 -11.63 -7.68 12.35
N GLN A 43 -12.68 -7.62 13.18
CA GLN A 43 -13.27 -8.82 13.80
C GLN A 43 -13.82 -9.80 12.75
N VAL A 44 -14.50 -9.31 11.73
CA VAL A 44 -14.99 -10.15 10.63
C VAL A 44 -13.83 -10.82 9.90
N GLN A 45 -12.75 -10.09 9.61
CA GLN A 45 -11.55 -10.64 8.97
C GLN A 45 -10.93 -11.76 9.82
N GLU A 46 -10.74 -11.53 11.10
CA GLU A 46 -10.20 -12.53 12.03
C GLU A 46 -11.07 -13.80 12.10
N GLN A 47 -12.41 -13.62 12.17
CA GLN A 47 -13.35 -14.74 12.17
C GLN A 47 -13.31 -15.54 10.86
N LEU A 48 -13.19 -14.88 9.72
CA LEU A 48 -13.06 -15.53 8.42
C LEU A 48 -11.75 -16.33 8.33
N GLN A 49 -10.63 -15.73 8.74
CA GLN A 49 -9.32 -16.40 8.76
C GLN A 49 -9.33 -17.63 9.69
N THR A 50 -9.97 -17.52 10.85
CA THR A 50 -10.03 -18.62 11.84
C THR A 50 -10.97 -19.74 11.39
N ARG A 51 -12.14 -19.39 10.86
CA ARG A 51 -13.17 -20.40 10.52
C ARG A 51 -13.02 -20.99 9.12
N LEU A 52 -12.45 -20.23 8.19
CA LEU A 52 -12.32 -20.61 6.78
C LEU A 52 -10.86 -20.46 6.29
N PRO A 53 -9.85 -21.02 7.00
CA PRO A 53 -8.44 -20.76 6.72
C PRO A 53 -8.04 -21.13 5.28
N ARG A 54 -8.60 -22.23 4.72
CA ARG A 54 -8.32 -22.64 3.33
C ARG A 54 -8.88 -21.66 2.29
N ALA A 55 -10.04 -21.07 2.56
CA ALA A 55 -10.68 -20.11 1.65
C ALA A 55 -9.99 -18.74 1.68
N MET A 56 -9.37 -18.42 2.81
CA MET A 56 -8.65 -17.17 3.06
C MET A 56 -7.16 -17.26 2.72
N GLN A 57 -6.66 -18.39 2.27
CA GLN A 57 -5.28 -18.49 1.77
C GLN A 57 -5.14 -17.73 0.46
N PRO A 58 -4.05 -16.95 0.30
CA PRO A 58 -3.76 -16.28 -0.94
C PRO A 58 -3.41 -17.29 -2.04
N PRO A 59 -3.67 -16.95 -3.31
CA PRO A 59 -3.18 -17.77 -4.42
C PRO A 59 -1.65 -17.72 -4.48
N GLY A 60 -1.01 -18.84 -4.82
CA GLY A 60 0.44 -18.92 -4.99
C GLY A 60 1.22 -19.15 -3.68
N ASN A 61 2.31 -18.43 -3.48
CA ASN A 61 3.30 -18.68 -2.41
C ASN A 61 2.93 -18.12 -1.03
N GLY A 62 1.74 -17.55 -0.87
CA GLY A 62 1.32 -16.95 0.40
C GLY A 62 1.68 -15.48 0.53
N TYR A 63 1.47 -14.93 1.75
CA TYR A 63 1.88 -13.59 2.13
C TYR A 63 3.23 -13.63 2.83
N GLY A 64 4.03 -12.58 2.69
CA GLY A 64 5.35 -12.44 3.28
C GLY A 64 6.34 -11.71 2.38
N ILE A 65 7.63 -11.82 2.69
CA ILE A 65 8.71 -11.20 1.94
C ILE A 65 9.33 -12.24 1.02
N PHE A 66 9.40 -11.93 -0.28
CA PHE A 66 9.94 -12.80 -1.31
C PHE A 66 11.05 -12.12 -2.09
N ARG A 67 12.15 -12.83 -2.32
CA ARG A 67 13.25 -12.34 -3.16
C ARG A 67 12.85 -12.47 -4.63
N ARG A 68 12.92 -11.38 -5.37
CA ARG A 68 12.56 -11.30 -6.80
C ARG A 68 13.79 -11.41 -7.69
N ILE A 69 14.86 -10.72 -7.32
CA ILE A 69 16.13 -10.70 -8.06
C ILE A 69 17.26 -10.85 -7.06
N THR A 70 18.25 -11.68 -7.39
CA THR A 70 19.52 -11.73 -6.70
C THR A 70 20.46 -10.70 -7.32
N GLY A 71 20.91 -9.73 -6.54
CA GLY A 71 21.84 -8.71 -6.96
C GLY A 71 23.23 -9.27 -7.26
N VAL A 72 24.01 -8.51 -8.04
CA VAL A 72 25.36 -8.92 -8.46
C VAL A 72 26.40 -8.68 -7.38
N ASP A 73 26.18 -7.66 -6.54
CA ASP A 73 27.14 -7.26 -5.47
C ASP A 73 26.38 -6.80 -4.19
N PRO A 74 25.83 -7.76 -3.44
CA PRO A 74 25.00 -7.44 -2.26
C PRO A 74 25.82 -6.82 -1.11
N GLU A 75 27.15 -6.97 -1.11
CA GLU A 75 28.00 -6.35 -0.09
C GLU A 75 28.21 -4.85 -0.31
N ARG A 76 28.22 -4.42 -1.59
CA ARG A 76 28.44 -3.01 -1.95
C ARG A 76 27.16 -2.20 -2.13
N ARG A 77 26.06 -2.85 -2.50
CA ARG A 77 24.78 -2.19 -2.75
C ARG A 77 23.73 -2.64 -1.73
N PRO A 78 22.88 -1.75 -1.23
CA PRO A 78 21.74 -2.16 -0.44
C PRO A 78 20.77 -2.97 -1.28
N GLY A 79 20.09 -3.91 -0.67
CA GLY A 79 18.91 -4.51 -1.27
C GLY A 79 17.75 -3.52 -1.30
N VAL A 80 16.76 -3.77 -2.15
CA VAL A 80 15.55 -2.96 -2.28
C VAL A 80 14.34 -3.80 -1.92
N LEU A 81 13.57 -3.38 -0.90
CA LEU A 81 12.30 -4.00 -0.54
C LEU A 81 11.15 -3.15 -1.08
N LEU A 82 10.34 -3.73 -1.94
CA LEU A 82 9.20 -3.11 -2.58
C LEU A 82 7.91 -3.43 -1.82
N VAL A 83 7.11 -2.40 -1.50
CA VAL A 83 5.82 -2.52 -0.79
C VAL A 83 4.75 -1.81 -1.60
N HIS A 84 3.85 -2.61 -2.22
CA HIS A 84 2.79 -2.12 -3.11
C HIS A 84 1.65 -1.42 -2.36
N GLY A 85 0.78 -0.74 -3.09
CA GLY A 85 -0.39 -0.06 -2.56
C GLY A 85 -1.65 -0.93 -2.51
N LEU A 86 -2.79 -0.27 -2.29
CA LEU A 86 -4.12 -0.87 -2.30
C LEU A 86 -4.45 -1.34 -3.73
N ASP A 87 -5.04 -2.53 -3.86
CA ASP A 87 -5.51 -3.14 -5.11
C ASP A 87 -4.45 -3.31 -6.22
N GLU A 88 -3.15 -3.31 -5.86
CA GLU A 88 -2.05 -3.40 -6.82
C GLU A 88 -0.99 -4.48 -6.46
N PRO A 89 -1.35 -5.76 -6.29
CA PRO A 89 -0.40 -6.78 -5.89
C PRO A 89 0.69 -6.98 -6.96
N GLY A 90 1.81 -6.26 -6.81
CA GLY A 90 3.04 -6.44 -7.61
C GLY A 90 3.03 -5.83 -9.01
N GLY A 91 1.89 -5.55 -9.62
CA GLY A 91 1.82 -5.03 -10.99
C GLY A 91 2.37 -3.61 -11.17
N ILE A 92 2.45 -2.84 -10.10
CA ILE A 92 3.04 -1.49 -10.08
C ILE A 92 4.56 -1.50 -10.33
N TRP A 93 5.23 -2.61 -10.06
CA TRP A 93 6.69 -2.76 -10.14
C TRP A 93 7.19 -3.24 -11.49
N ALA A 94 6.31 -3.40 -12.50
CA ALA A 94 6.63 -3.99 -13.80
C ALA A 94 7.78 -3.29 -14.53
N ASP A 95 7.94 -1.99 -14.37
CA ASP A 95 9.02 -1.21 -14.97
C ASP A 95 10.22 -1.01 -14.02
N LEU A 96 9.98 -0.89 -12.70
CA LEU A 96 11.04 -0.66 -11.72
C LEU A 96 11.90 -1.92 -11.48
N VAL A 97 11.29 -3.11 -11.37
CA VAL A 97 12.02 -4.36 -11.10
C VAL A 97 13.07 -4.66 -12.16
N PRO A 98 12.79 -4.57 -13.48
CA PRO A 98 13.81 -4.71 -14.51
C PRO A 98 14.94 -3.67 -14.39
N ALA A 99 14.63 -2.41 -14.07
CA ALA A 99 15.64 -1.37 -13.89
C ALA A 99 16.57 -1.66 -12.69
N LEU A 100 16.02 -2.11 -11.57
CA LEU A 100 16.80 -2.55 -10.41
C LEU A 100 17.72 -3.72 -10.75
N GLY A 101 17.19 -4.72 -11.48
CA GLY A 101 17.96 -5.87 -11.93
C GLY A 101 19.10 -5.50 -12.88
N ALA A 102 18.85 -4.63 -13.85
CA ALA A 102 19.87 -4.12 -14.77
C ALA A 102 20.99 -3.35 -14.04
N ALA A 103 20.64 -2.64 -12.97
CA ALA A 103 21.59 -1.94 -12.10
C ALA A 103 22.25 -2.84 -11.05
N GLY A 104 21.90 -4.13 -10.95
CA GLY A 104 22.52 -5.11 -10.07
C GLY A 104 22.04 -5.06 -8.62
N PHE A 105 20.89 -4.44 -8.33
CA PHE A 105 20.31 -4.42 -6.99
C PHE A 105 19.63 -5.74 -6.63
N ASP A 106 19.88 -6.21 -5.41
CA ASP A 106 19.08 -7.25 -4.78
C ASP A 106 17.67 -6.74 -4.54
N THR A 107 16.66 -7.46 -5.02
CA THR A 107 15.28 -6.96 -4.98
C THR A 107 14.37 -7.94 -4.29
N TRP A 108 13.62 -7.44 -3.33
CA TRP A 108 12.63 -8.14 -2.52
C TRP A 108 11.26 -7.48 -2.68
N GLU A 109 10.21 -8.26 -2.50
CA GLU A 109 8.84 -7.76 -2.54
C GLU A 109 8.07 -8.28 -1.32
N PHE A 110 7.32 -7.40 -0.67
CA PHE A 110 6.40 -7.74 0.38
C PHE A 110 4.99 -7.88 -0.19
N LEU A 111 4.47 -9.11 -0.14
CA LEU A 111 3.10 -9.45 -0.52
C LEU A 111 2.25 -9.57 0.75
N TYR A 112 1.11 -8.90 0.77
CA TYR A 112 0.26 -8.83 1.95
C TYR A 112 -1.21 -8.61 1.58
N PRO A 113 -2.18 -8.95 2.49
CA PRO A 113 -3.58 -8.58 2.32
C PRO A 113 -3.70 -7.06 2.37
N ASN A 114 -3.95 -6.43 1.23
CA ASN A 114 -3.81 -4.97 1.12
C ASN A 114 -5.09 -4.18 1.47
N ASP A 115 -6.23 -4.86 1.72
CA ASP A 115 -7.49 -4.23 2.13
C ASP A 115 -7.82 -4.47 3.63
N GLN A 116 -6.86 -4.98 4.41
CA GLN A 116 -6.90 -5.00 5.88
C GLN A 116 -6.38 -3.69 6.47
N GLY A 117 -6.47 -3.51 7.82
CA GLY A 117 -5.89 -2.33 8.48
C GLY A 117 -4.40 -2.16 8.15
N ILE A 118 -3.97 -0.92 7.93
CA ILE A 118 -2.59 -0.62 7.52
C ILE A 118 -1.59 -0.99 8.63
N ASP A 119 -1.97 -0.83 9.90
CA ASP A 119 -1.19 -1.28 11.06
C ASP A 119 -1.03 -2.80 11.10
N ILE A 120 -2.06 -3.57 10.72
CA ILE A 120 -2.00 -5.04 10.63
C ILE A 120 -1.05 -5.46 9.50
N SER A 121 -1.04 -4.73 8.39
CA SER A 121 -0.09 -4.95 7.30
C SER A 121 1.35 -4.68 7.73
N ALA A 122 1.59 -3.64 8.54
CA ALA A 122 2.89 -3.36 9.12
C ALA A 122 3.32 -4.41 10.17
N ASP A 123 2.37 -4.98 10.92
CA ASP A 123 2.62 -6.09 11.85
C ASP A 123 3.03 -7.36 11.08
N LEU A 124 2.38 -7.65 9.94
CA LEU A 124 2.76 -8.76 9.08
C LEU A 124 4.16 -8.54 8.47
N LEU A 125 4.50 -7.31 8.06
CA LEU A 125 5.85 -6.97 7.60
C LEU A 125 6.88 -7.22 8.71
N ALA A 126 6.58 -6.83 9.95
CA ALA A 126 7.43 -7.07 11.11
C ALA A 126 7.61 -8.57 11.39
N ALA A 127 6.52 -9.33 11.34
CA ALA A 127 6.56 -10.79 11.52
C ALA A 127 7.36 -11.50 10.41
N SER A 128 7.33 -10.97 9.18
CA SER A 128 8.05 -11.51 8.03
C SER A 128 9.51 -11.06 7.95
N TRP A 129 9.93 -10.10 8.77
CA TRP A 129 11.24 -9.45 8.66
C TRP A 129 12.43 -10.40 8.85
N SER A 130 12.27 -11.43 9.69
CA SER A 130 13.28 -12.47 9.90
C SER A 130 13.53 -13.36 8.67
N GLY A 131 12.68 -13.29 7.65
CA GLY A 131 12.91 -13.95 6.36
C GLY A 131 14.00 -13.30 5.50
N ILE A 132 14.47 -12.10 5.89
CA ILE A 132 15.60 -11.41 5.26
C ILE A 132 16.87 -11.69 6.06
N PRO A 133 18.02 -12.00 5.42
CA PRO A 133 19.29 -12.17 6.12
C PRO A 133 19.61 -10.97 7.03
N ALA A 134 20.07 -11.23 8.25
CA ALA A 134 20.25 -10.19 9.26
C ALA A 134 21.35 -9.16 8.93
N ASP A 135 22.31 -9.55 8.11
CA ASP A 135 23.40 -8.72 7.58
C ASP A 135 22.98 -7.87 6.36
N GLN A 136 21.78 -8.12 5.83
CA GLN A 136 21.27 -7.36 4.69
C GLN A 136 20.99 -5.91 5.07
N ARG A 137 21.37 -5.00 4.17
CA ARG A 137 21.05 -3.57 4.23
C ARG A 137 19.96 -3.29 3.20
N LEU A 138 18.90 -2.61 3.58
CA LEU A 138 17.73 -2.42 2.71
C LEU A 138 17.35 -0.95 2.58
N VAL A 139 17.01 -0.56 1.37
CA VAL A 139 16.18 0.61 1.10
C VAL A 139 14.74 0.12 0.87
N LEU A 140 13.81 0.71 1.60
CA LEU A 140 12.40 0.38 1.48
C LEU A 140 11.74 1.35 0.48
N VAL A 141 11.09 0.82 -0.54
CA VAL A 141 10.37 1.61 -1.55
C VAL A 141 8.88 1.27 -1.47
N GLY A 142 8.07 2.25 -1.06
CA GLY A 142 6.63 2.09 -0.94
C GLY A 142 5.87 2.92 -1.97
N HIS A 143 4.91 2.28 -2.65
CA HIS A 143 3.96 2.97 -3.49
C HIS A 143 2.63 3.17 -2.77
N SER A 144 2.06 4.39 -2.85
CA SER A 144 0.72 4.66 -2.32
C SER A 144 0.59 4.25 -0.85
N MET A 145 -0.41 3.47 -0.48
CA MET A 145 -0.62 2.90 0.86
C MET A 145 0.60 2.11 1.37
N GLY A 146 1.37 1.46 0.49
CA GLY A 146 2.58 0.72 0.86
C GLY A 146 3.61 1.60 1.57
N GLY A 147 3.66 2.89 1.25
CA GLY A 147 4.49 3.84 1.98
C GLY A 147 4.03 4.07 3.42
N LEU A 148 2.71 4.02 3.69
CA LEU A 148 2.18 4.11 5.07
C LEU A 148 2.51 2.85 5.87
N VAL A 149 2.44 1.66 5.23
CA VAL A 149 2.88 0.38 5.83
C VAL A 149 4.35 0.47 6.25
N ILE A 150 5.22 0.97 5.35
CA ILE A 150 6.65 1.18 5.65
C ILE A 150 6.81 2.18 6.80
N ARG A 151 6.11 3.31 6.77
CA ARG A 151 6.22 4.32 7.83
C ARG A 151 5.83 3.76 9.19
N ASP A 152 4.75 2.99 9.26
CA ASP A 152 4.30 2.37 10.49
C ASP A 152 5.29 1.30 10.96
N PHE A 153 5.78 0.45 10.06
CA PHE A 153 6.81 -0.54 10.36
C PHE A 153 8.09 0.10 10.90
N VAL A 154 8.63 1.12 10.22
CA VAL A 154 9.88 1.77 10.64
C VAL A 154 9.71 2.46 11.98
N SER A 155 8.66 3.27 12.16
CA SER A 155 8.48 4.07 13.37
C SER A 155 7.98 3.29 14.58
N ARG A 156 7.34 2.14 14.39
CA ARG A 156 6.73 1.35 15.48
C ARG A 156 7.52 0.09 15.80
N TRP A 157 8.14 -0.54 14.82
CA TRP A 157 8.76 -1.85 14.97
C TRP A 157 10.28 -1.81 14.88
N ARG A 158 10.83 -1.25 13.78
CA ARG A 158 12.26 -1.38 13.47
C ARG A 158 13.14 -0.28 14.07
N HIS A 159 12.65 0.96 14.05
CA HIS A 159 13.38 2.14 14.53
C HIS A 159 12.48 3.07 15.38
N PRO A 160 11.79 2.56 16.40
CA PRO A 160 10.98 3.42 17.24
C PRO A 160 11.88 4.43 17.98
N VAL A 161 11.43 5.68 18.08
CA VAL A 161 12.18 6.71 18.80
C VAL A 161 12.00 6.52 20.32
N ALA A 162 13.09 6.66 21.06
CA ALA A 162 13.15 6.57 22.52
C ALA A 162 12.87 5.19 23.15
N VAL A 163 12.69 4.13 22.34
CA VAL A 163 12.60 2.75 22.84
C VAL A 163 13.43 1.81 21.95
N PRO A 164 13.87 0.66 22.44
CA PRO A 164 14.61 -0.30 21.61
C PRO A 164 13.79 -0.82 20.45
N PRO A 165 14.43 -1.23 19.34
CA PRO A 165 13.78 -1.94 18.26
C PRO A 165 13.01 -3.17 18.76
N ARG A 166 11.78 -3.36 18.27
CA ARG A 166 10.96 -4.53 18.61
C ARG A 166 11.20 -5.69 17.64
N VAL A 167 11.84 -5.42 16.52
CA VAL A 167 12.22 -6.41 15.51
C VAL A 167 13.70 -6.23 15.17
N ALA A 168 14.47 -7.30 15.34
CA ALA A 168 15.88 -7.39 14.96
C ALA A 168 16.02 -7.89 13.51
N GLY A 169 17.24 -7.85 12.96
CA GLY A 169 17.57 -8.35 11.62
C GLY A 169 18.05 -7.26 10.69
N ALA A 170 17.78 -7.40 9.40
CA ALA A 170 18.23 -6.51 8.34
C ALA A 170 18.12 -5.02 8.69
N SER A 171 19.11 -4.23 8.32
CA SER A 171 19.13 -2.79 8.59
C SER A 171 18.35 -2.01 7.52
N VAL A 172 17.67 -0.93 7.94
CA VAL A 172 17.00 0.00 7.02
C VAL A 172 17.93 1.20 6.80
N GLN A 173 18.46 1.30 5.58
CA GLN A 173 19.35 2.40 5.17
C GLN A 173 18.60 3.65 4.69
N GLY A 174 17.38 3.50 4.22
CA GLY A 174 16.58 4.61 3.76
C GLY A 174 15.19 4.17 3.33
N VAL A 175 14.33 5.16 3.14
CA VAL A 175 12.93 4.97 2.73
C VAL A 175 12.61 5.91 1.58
N ILE A 176 12.00 5.39 0.52
CA ILE A 176 11.46 6.14 -0.60
C ILE A 176 9.95 5.93 -0.64
N LEU A 177 9.20 7.00 -0.57
CA LEU A 177 7.74 7.01 -0.63
C LEU A 177 7.30 7.58 -1.98
N ALA A 178 6.66 6.77 -2.82
CA ALA A 178 6.16 7.20 -4.12
C ALA A 178 4.62 7.29 -4.08
N GLY A 179 4.06 8.49 -4.29
CA GLY A 179 2.62 8.74 -4.27
C GLY A 179 1.92 8.38 -2.95
N THR A 180 2.63 8.43 -1.82
CA THR A 180 2.10 8.00 -0.53
C THR A 180 1.20 9.08 0.07
N PRO A 181 -0.07 8.78 0.41
CA PRO A 181 -1.01 9.71 1.02
C PRO A 181 -0.72 9.87 2.53
N ASN A 182 0.36 10.56 2.88
CA ASN A 182 0.81 10.68 4.27
C ASN A 182 -0.18 11.41 5.19
N ARG A 183 -1.09 12.21 4.61
CA ARG A 183 -2.19 12.89 5.33
C ARG A 183 -3.56 12.35 4.92
N GLY A 184 -3.59 11.25 4.16
CA GLY A 184 -4.80 10.62 3.65
C GLY A 184 -5.12 11.03 2.21
N SER A 185 -6.19 10.42 1.69
CA SER A 185 -6.73 10.71 0.36
C SER A 185 -8.24 10.87 0.43
N ASP A 186 -8.77 11.94 -0.16
CA ASP A 186 -10.22 12.15 -0.23
C ASP A 186 -10.93 11.10 -1.08
N TRP A 187 -10.21 10.44 -2.00
CA TRP A 187 -10.73 9.27 -2.73
C TRP A 187 -11.17 8.14 -1.80
N ALA A 188 -10.53 8.00 -0.63
CA ALA A 188 -10.91 7.02 0.38
C ALA A 188 -12.31 7.27 0.96
N ARG A 189 -12.85 8.49 0.86
CA ARG A 189 -14.24 8.82 1.24
C ARG A 189 -15.27 8.16 0.33
N LEU A 190 -14.89 7.81 -0.90
CA LEU A 190 -15.73 7.08 -1.85
C LEU A 190 -15.66 5.55 -1.66
N ARG A 191 -15.21 5.08 -0.50
CA ARG A 191 -14.91 3.66 -0.20
C ARG A 191 -16.03 2.68 -0.58
N VAL A 192 -17.29 3.05 -0.34
CA VAL A 192 -18.45 2.19 -0.70
C VAL A 192 -18.53 1.98 -2.22
N TRP A 193 -18.29 3.04 -3.00
CA TRP A 193 -18.28 2.96 -4.48
C TRP A 193 -17.07 2.18 -4.99
N LEU A 194 -15.92 2.33 -4.34
CA LEU A 194 -14.73 1.57 -4.68
C LEU A 194 -14.92 0.08 -4.40
N GLU A 195 -15.50 -0.29 -3.26
CA GLU A 195 -15.84 -1.67 -2.92
C GLU A 195 -16.82 -2.29 -3.93
N LEU A 196 -17.86 -1.56 -4.34
CA LEU A 196 -18.81 -2.03 -5.36
C LEU A 196 -18.14 -2.22 -6.73
N ARG A 197 -17.28 -1.28 -7.12
CA ARG A 197 -16.48 -1.39 -8.36
C ARG A 197 -15.58 -2.61 -8.33
N ASP A 198 -14.87 -2.83 -7.23
CA ASP A 198 -13.87 -3.88 -7.08
C ASP A 198 -14.54 -5.27 -7.07
N GLN A 199 -15.67 -5.43 -6.39
CA GLN A 199 -16.48 -6.65 -6.45
C GLN A 199 -16.98 -6.95 -7.88
N TRP A 200 -17.37 -5.90 -8.63
CA TRP A 200 -17.83 -6.05 -10.00
C TRP A 200 -16.71 -6.41 -10.98
N ALA A 201 -15.52 -5.84 -10.77
CA ALA A 201 -14.33 -6.14 -11.56
C ALA A 201 -13.78 -7.55 -11.28
N ALA A 202 -13.74 -7.98 -10.04
CA ALA A 202 -13.31 -9.32 -9.64
C ALA A 202 -14.22 -10.42 -10.23
N GLY A 203 -15.54 -10.18 -10.30
CA GLY A 203 -16.49 -11.09 -10.93
C GLY A 203 -16.30 -11.29 -12.44
N ARG A 204 -15.53 -10.41 -13.10
CA ARG A 204 -15.24 -10.48 -14.55
C ARG A 204 -13.93 -11.18 -14.89
N GLN A 205 -12.92 -11.15 -14.00
CA GLN A 205 -11.56 -11.59 -14.32
C GLN A 205 -11.20 -13.00 -13.81
N SER A 206 -11.77 -13.40 -12.70
CA SER A 206 -11.47 -14.73 -12.12
C SER A 206 -12.79 -15.42 -11.84
N GLY A 207 -13.15 -16.49 -12.53
CA GLY A 207 -14.39 -17.22 -12.31
C GLY A 207 -14.92 -17.05 -10.87
N PHE A 208 -16.21 -16.79 -10.71
CA PHE A 208 -16.89 -16.37 -9.50
C PHE A 208 -16.36 -17.07 -8.23
N SER A 209 -15.50 -16.39 -7.48
CA SER A 209 -15.08 -16.79 -6.13
C SER A 209 -15.83 -15.94 -5.12
N PRO A 210 -16.83 -16.48 -4.42
CA PRO A 210 -17.66 -15.69 -3.49
C PRO A 210 -16.88 -15.06 -2.34
N LEU A 211 -15.66 -15.53 -2.06
CA LEU A 211 -14.78 -15.03 -1.00
C LEU A 211 -13.50 -14.39 -1.53
N GLY A 212 -13.35 -14.24 -2.86
CA GLY A 212 -12.12 -13.73 -3.48
C GLY A 212 -11.73 -12.34 -2.99
N GLY A 213 -12.68 -11.42 -2.94
CA GLY A 213 -12.46 -10.06 -2.45
C GLY A 213 -12.21 -9.94 -0.94
N LEU A 214 -12.64 -10.95 -0.15
CA LEU A 214 -12.44 -10.95 1.30
C LEU A 214 -11.06 -11.48 1.73
N ARG A 215 -10.30 -12.10 0.81
CA ARG A 215 -8.94 -12.60 1.10
C ARG A 215 -7.97 -11.46 1.37
N ASP A 216 -8.08 -10.39 0.62
CA ASP A 216 -7.20 -9.22 0.71
C ASP A 216 -7.59 -8.28 1.85
N GLY A 217 -8.76 -8.49 2.44
CA GLY A 217 -9.25 -7.71 3.57
C GLY A 217 -10.74 -7.44 3.52
N THR A 218 -11.23 -6.69 4.49
CA THR A 218 -12.63 -6.32 4.65
C THR A 218 -12.87 -4.82 4.47
N GLY A 219 -11.97 -4.08 3.82
CA GLY A 219 -12.10 -2.66 3.58
C GLY A 219 -11.58 -1.75 4.71
N ALA A 220 -10.86 -2.29 5.69
CA ALA A 220 -10.33 -1.50 6.80
C ALA A 220 -9.25 -0.50 6.33
N ALA A 221 -8.45 -0.85 5.33
CA ALA A 221 -7.44 0.03 4.74
C ALA A 221 -8.07 1.33 4.18
N LYS A 222 -9.23 1.22 3.55
CA LYS A 222 -9.95 2.38 3.00
C LYS A 222 -10.41 3.35 4.08
N ILE A 223 -10.69 2.85 5.30
CA ILE A 223 -11.01 3.69 6.46
C ILE A 223 -9.75 4.39 6.97
N ASP A 224 -8.63 3.66 7.04
CA ASP A 224 -7.35 4.21 7.49
C ASP A 224 -6.82 5.31 6.57
N LEU A 225 -7.12 5.24 5.26
CA LEU A 225 -6.71 6.22 4.26
C LEU A 225 -7.52 7.52 4.29
N VAL A 226 -8.65 7.60 5.00
CA VAL A 226 -9.44 8.84 5.09
C VAL A 226 -8.64 9.90 5.84
N PRO A 227 -8.55 11.16 5.33
CA PRO A 227 -7.91 12.24 6.04
C PRO A 227 -8.46 12.43 7.45
N GLY A 228 -7.58 12.51 8.46
CA GLY A 228 -7.97 12.60 9.87
C GLY A 228 -8.42 11.27 10.49
N SER A 229 -8.19 10.13 9.83
CA SER A 229 -8.42 8.82 10.44
C SER A 229 -7.54 8.62 11.69
N GLY A 230 -8.05 7.85 12.66
CA GLY A 230 -7.29 7.55 13.88
C GLY A 230 -5.94 6.84 13.60
N PHE A 231 -5.84 6.07 12.51
CA PHE A 231 -4.58 5.50 12.07
C PHE A 231 -3.59 6.60 11.64
N LEU A 232 -3.99 7.51 10.75
CA LEU A 232 -3.12 8.59 10.26
C LEU A 232 -2.73 9.57 11.37
N GLU A 233 -3.65 9.88 12.30
CA GLU A 233 -3.34 10.71 13.45
C GLU A 233 -2.24 10.08 14.33
N GLN A 234 -2.37 8.79 14.65
CA GLN A 234 -1.38 8.06 15.42
C GLN A 234 -0.03 7.93 14.67
N LEU A 235 -0.07 7.64 13.36
CA LEU A 235 1.14 7.54 12.53
C LEU A 235 1.87 8.88 12.46
N ASN A 236 1.14 9.97 12.23
CA ASN A 236 1.72 11.29 12.08
C ASN A 236 2.15 11.93 13.42
N ALA A 237 1.60 11.47 14.55
CA ALA A 237 2.06 11.86 15.88
C ALA A 237 3.40 11.19 16.27
N ARG A 238 3.78 10.09 15.62
CA ARG A 238 5.08 9.44 15.88
C ARG A 238 6.20 10.16 15.14
N PRO A 239 7.28 10.59 15.85
CA PRO A 239 8.42 11.22 15.20
C PRO A 239 9.11 10.22 14.26
N TRP A 240 9.56 10.71 13.10
CA TRP A 240 10.38 9.92 12.19
C TRP A 240 11.80 9.77 12.78
N PRO A 241 12.40 8.55 12.76
CA PRO A 241 13.73 8.34 13.27
C PRO A 241 14.77 9.06 12.39
N VAL A 242 15.55 9.95 13.02
CA VAL A 242 16.56 10.79 12.31
C VAL A 242 17.68 9.98 11.66
N THR A 243 17.88 8.75 12.12
CA THR A 243 18.88 7.82 11.58
C THR A 243 18.45 7.14 10.27
N VAL A 244 17.19 7.25 9.88
CA VAL A 244 16.68 6.64 8.67
C VAL A 244 16.31 7.75 7.66
N PRO A 245 17.12 7.99 6.63
CA PRO A 245 16.82 8.99 5.62
C PRO A 245 15.52 8.62 4.88
N ILE A 246 14.71 9.65 4.61
CA ILE A 246 13.44 9.49 3.88
C ILE A 246 13.41 10.43 2.69
N ARG A 247 12.88 9.97 1.57
CA ARG A 247 12.61 10.77 0.37
C ARG A 247 11.20 10.50 -0.11
N ILE A 248 10.55 11.53 -0.62
CA ILE A 248 9.17 11.48 -1.08
C ILE A 248 9.15 11.89 -2.54
N ILE A 249 8.50 11.10 -3.37
CA ILE A 249 8.25 11.40 -4.79
C ILE A 249 6.74 11.44 -4.96
N GLY A 250 6.22 12.51 -5.53
CA GLY A 250 4.79 12.69 -5.77
C GLY A 250 4.48 12.96 -7.23
N GLY A 251 3.35 12.47 -7.71
CA GLY A 251 2.84 12.80 -9.02
C GLY A 251 2.03 14.09 -8.99
N VAL A 252 2.05 14.83 -10.10
CA VAL A 252 1.12 15.91 -10.40
C VAL A 252 0.61 15.75 -11.83
N LEU A 253 -0.70 15.87 -12.01
CA LEU A 253 -1.29 15.76 -13.35
C LEU A 253 -0.97 16.94 -14.24
N LEU A 254 -0.89 18.12 -13.62
CA LEU A 254 -0.62 19.39 -14.31
C LEU A 254 0.39 20.20 -13.49
N GLU A 255 1.51 20.57 -14.08
CA GLU A 255 2.52 21.42 -13.45
C GLU A 255 1.98 22.80 -13.06
N SER A 256 1.02 23.32 -13.84
CA SER A 256 0.36 24.60 -13.57
C SER A 256 -0.59 24.56 -12.36
N THR A 257 -0.99 23.38 -11.90
CA THR A 257 -1.94 23.19 -10.79
C THR A 257 -1.49 22.00 -9.90
N PRO A 258 -0.35 22.13 -9.21
CA PRO A 258 0.21 21.02 -8.41
C PRO A 258 -0.74 20.54 -7.30
N THR A 259 -1.64 21.39 -6.83
CA THR A 259 -2.61 21.08 -5.76
C THR A 259 -3.52 19.91 -6.10
N LEU A 260 -3.79 19.65 -7.40
CA LEU A 260 -4.57 18.48 -7.83
C LEU A 260 -3.84 17.15 -7.58
N GLY A 261 -2.52 17.17 -7.37
CA GLY A 261 -1.72 15.98 -7.20
C GLY A 261 -1.77 15.05 -8.42
N ASP A 262 -1.66 13.75 -8.16
CA ASP A 262 -1.60 12.69 -9.18
C ASP A 262 -2.98 12.12 -9.60
N GLY A 263 -4.05 12.74 -9.14
CA GLY A 263 -5.44 12.33 -9.36
C GLY A 263 -6.01 11.41 -8.27
N VAL A 264 -5.18 10.91 -7.35
CA VAL A 264 -5.58 10.10 -6.19
C VAL A 264 -5.10 10.73 -4.88
N VAL A 265 -3.88 11.26 -4.87
CA VAL A 265 -3.22 11.87 -3.73
C VAL A 265 -2.95 13.34 -4.03
N ALA A 266 -3.52 14.24 -3.25
CA ALA A 266 -3.23 15.67 -3.35
C ALA A 266 -1.77 15.95 -2.96
N ALA A 267 -1.13 16.92 -3.60
CA ALA A 267 0.29 17.23 -3.35
C ALA A 267 0.56 17.59 -1.87
N GLU A 268 -0.38 18.27 -1.21
CA GLU A 268 -0.30 18.62 0.22
C GLU A 268 -0.33 17.39 1.14
N SER A 269 -0.90 16.27 0.67
CA SER A 269 -0.95 15.01 1.42
C SER A 269 0.38 14.25 1.40
N LEU A 270 1.30 14.60 0.53
CA LEU A 270 2.61 13.94 0.40
C LEU A 270 3.54 14.22 1.59
N ALA A 271 3.40 15.36 2.24
CA ALA A 271 4.35 15.84 3.24
C ALA A 271 4.40 14.97 4.50
N VAL A 272 5.61 14.71 4.99
CA VAL A 272 5.89 14.06 6.28
C VAL A 272 6.69 15.05 7.14
N SER A 273 6.29 15.22 8.39
CA SER A 273 6.98 16.13 9.31
C SER A 273 8.45 15.72 9.50
N GLY A 274 9.37 16.65 9.31
CA GLY A 274 10.81 16.43 9.41
C GLY A 274 11.46 15.76 8.19
N ALA A 275 10.69 15.42 7.16
CA ALA A 275 11.24 14.96 5.88
C ALA A 275 11.54 16.15 4.95
N PRO A 276 12.46 15.99 3.99
CA PRO A 276 12.64 16.96 2.91
C PRO A 276 11.37 17.13 2.05
N GLU A 277 11.28 18.26 1.36
CA GLU A 277 10.21 18.52 0.40
C GLU A 277 10.09 17.40 -0.65
N PRO A 278 8.86 17.04 -1.06
CA PRO A 278 8.64 16.03 -2.08
C PRO A 278 9.22 16.44 -3.44
N ILE A 279 9.81 15.48 -4.13
CA ILE A 279 10.15 15.58 -5.55
C ILE A 279 8.86 15.39 -6.33
N LEU A 280 8.43 16.39 -7.10
CA LEU A 280 7.23 16.29 -7.91
C LEU A 280 7.57 15.90 -9.35
N VAL A 281 6.83 14.95 -9.90
CA VAL A 281 6.94 14.47 -11.28
C VAL A 281 5.60 14.58 -11.99
N THR A 282 5.59 14.92 -13.27
CA THR A 282 4.35 15.01 -14.05
C THR A 282 3.87 13.62 -14.42
N ALA A 283 2.94 13.09 -13.63
CA ALA A 283 2.38 11.76 -13.82
C ALA A 283 1.07 11.56 -13.04
N SER A 284 0.26 10.61 -13.48
CA SER A 284 -0.85 10.05 -12.69
C SER A 284 -0.31 9.13 -11.59
N HIS A 285 -1.16 8.79 -10.61
CA HIS A 285 -0.82 7.97 -9.45
C HIS A 285 -0.09 6.65 -9.81
N ARG A 286 -0.60 5.92 -10.79
CA ARG A 286 0.05 4.70 -11.30
C ARG A 286 1.15 5.02 -12.30
N GLY A 287 0.93 6.01 -13.17
CA GLY A 287 1.84 6.35 -14.27
C GLY A 287 3.22 6.81 -13.83
N MET A 288 3.39 7.21 -12.54
CA MET A 288 4.72 7.58 -12.03
C MET A 288 5.68 6.39 -11.94
N LEU A 289 5.18 5.14 -11.81
CA LEU A 289 5.98 3.92 -11.62
C LEU A 289 5.74 2.83 -12.66
N ALA A 290 4.61 2.84 -13.35
CA ALA A 290 4.28 1.82 -14.35
C ALA A 290 3.71 2.47 -15.60
N ARG A 291 4.14 2.01 -16.78
CA ARG A 291 3.55 2.40 -18.06
C ARG A 291 2.09 1.97 -18.12
N VAL A 292 1.25 2.84 -18.66
CA VAL A 292 -0.15 2.51 -18.96
C VAL A 292 -0.23 1.77 -20.29
N PHE A 293 0.58 2.22 -21.26
CA PHE A 293 0.73 1.58 -22.56
C PHE A 293 2.20 1.25 -22.82
N ALA A 294 2.45 0.17 -23.59
CA ALA A 294 3.82 -0.26 -23.89
C ALA A 294 4.63 0.80 -24.67
N SER A 295 3.97 1.71 -25.37
CA SER A 295 4.57 2.83 -26.11
C SER A 295 4.92 4.04 -25.24
N ASP A 296 4.52 4.05 -23.95
CA ASP A 296 4.77 5.20 -23.09
C ASP A 296 6.26 5.33 -22.76
N ALA A 297 6.68 6.55 -22.46
CA ALA A 297 8.02 6.82 -21.95
C ALA A 297 8.26 6.10 -20.62
N GLU A 298 9.51 6.05 -20.18
CA GLU A 298 9.87 5.53 -18.87
C GLU A 298 9.09 6.26 -17.76
N PRO A 299 8.51 5.54 -16.78
CA PRO A 299 7.80 6.17 -15.68
C PRO A 299 8.70 7.16 -14.90
N PRO A 300 8.29 8.41 -14.71
CA PRO A 300 9.20 9.49 -14.33
C PRO A 300 9.73 9.40 -12.89
N ALA A 301 9.14 8.60 -12.00
CA ALA A 301 9.69 8.38 -10.67
C ALA A 301 10.88 7.40 -10.67
N ILE A 302 11.02 6.53 -11.69
CA ILE A 302 12.08 5.52 -11.73
C ILE A 302 13.48 6.13 -11.76
N PRO A 303 13.81 7.11 -12.62
CA PRO A 303 15.12 7.76 -12.60
C PRO A 303 15.47 8.39 -11.25
N HIS A 304 14.48 8.99 -10.56
CA HIS A 304 14.68 9.57 -9.23
C HIS A 304 14.96 8.48 -8.17
N ILE A 305 14.22 7.37 -8.20
CA ILE A 305 14.46 6.23 -7.31
C ILE A 305 15.88 5.69 -7.53
N MET A 306 16.27 5.45 -8.78
CA MET A 306 17.59 4.93 -9.12
C MET A 306 18.72 5.87 -8.66
N ALA A 307 18.58 7.17 -8.88
CA ALA A 307 19.55 8.16 -8.42
C ALA A 307 19.70 8.19 -6.89
N LEU A 308 18.58 8.05 -6.13
CA LEU A 308 18.60 7.96 -4.67
C LEU A 308 19.29 6.68 -4.19
N LEU A 309 19.01 5.54 -4.83
CA LEU A 309 19.64 4.27 -4.51
C LEU A 309 21.15 4.30 -4.76
N ASP A 310 21.60 4.87 -5.87
CA ASP A 310 23.02 5.05 -6.17
C ASP A 310 23.71 5.99 -5.16
N ALA A 311 23.07 7.10 -4.80
CA ALA A 311 23.60 8.04 -3.80
C ALA A 311 23.79 7.36 -2.42
N TRP A 312 22.82 6.54 -2.00
CA TRP A 312 22.92 5.81 -0.72
C TRP A 312 23.87 4.62 -0.77
N SER A 313 24.13 4.04 -1.94
CA SER A 313 25.16 3.01 -2.13
C SER A 313 26.59 3.59 -2.00
N GLY A 314 26.81 4.85 -2.41
CA GLY A 314 28.12 5.50 -2.42
C GLY A 314 28.56 6.16 -1.09
N GLN A 315 27.66 6.34 -0.13
CA GLN A 315 27.98 7.05 1.11
C GLN A 315 28.93 6.27 2.04
N GLU A 316 28.93 4.95 2.01
CA GLU A 316 29.79 4.11 2.88
C GLU A 316 31.23 3.96 2.40
N SER A 317 31.49 4.09 1.10
CA SER A 317 32.87 4.08 0.59
C SER A 317 33.70 5.29 1.08
N ARG A 318 33.03 6.36 1.59
CA ARG A 318 33.67 7.56 2.14
C ARG A 318 33.80 7.55 3.66
N SER A 319 33.05 6.72 4.39
CA SER A 319 33.11 6.63 5.86
C SER A 319 34.09 5.56 6.37
N SER A 320 34.61 4.73 5.47
CA SER A 320 35.59 3.68 5.74
C SER A 320 37.00 4.03 5.26
N GLN A 321 37.24 5.26 4.82
CA GLN A 321 38.55 5.88 4.58
C GLN A 321 38.83 6.95 5.65
#